data_ad86002a3cbd263fff8fac473eac0435
#
_entry.id   ad86002a3cbd263fff8fac473eac0435
#
_cell.length_a   1.000
_cell.length_b   1.000
_cell.length_c   1.000
_cell.angle_alpha   90.00
_cell.angle_beta   90.00
_cell.angle_gamma   90.00
#
_symmetry.space_group_name_H-M   'P 1'
#
loop_
_entity.id
_entity.type
_entity.pdbx_description
1 polymer ?
#
loop_
_entity_poly.entity_id
_entity_poly.type
_entity_poly.pdbx_seq_one_letter_code
_entity_poly.pdbx_strand_id
1 'polypeptide(L)'
;MSHADLTLDRWRSFALPDVRRFAREAADLVGGRVSLIDAAPHLGGPLHRVLVERDGREFALIPGGTVRLGFDLDAWEPTPEQTADFEQSLAEEYGYGPDLKSHLAELLSPPRTVTLPAVFMAVANEPLTAPPAGMPAVLAGRGLRMPGADEWEHACGAGARTLFRWGDTCPIGEPSYGSGSDGPRCEPNAFGLRIAYDSYAAEISADPGAVHGGDGGESVCGGYGDLWAWLTLATANRNPAMAELVYGTEGESAWEAFSVRPVLGLG
;
A
#
# COMPACT_ATOMS: atom_id res chain seq x y z
N MET A 1 -13.18 20.85 -15.03
CA MET A 1 -12.04 20.17 -14.42
C MET A 1 -12.46 18.74 -14.15
N SER A 2 -11.74 17.75 -14.67
CA SER A 2 -12.04 16.34 -14.43
C SER A 2 -11.90 16.01 -12.94
N HIS A 3 -12.69 15.04 -12.44
CA HIS A 3 -12.51 14.54 -11.08
C HIS A 3 -11.14 13.88 -10.89
N ALA A 4 -10.57 13.31 -11.97
CA ALA A 4 -9.23 12.78 -12.00
C ALA A 4 -8.11 13.82 -11.72
N ASP A 5 -8.40 15.11 -11.92
CA ASP A 5 -7.45 16.22 -11.68
C ASP A 5 -7.42 16.68 -10.20
N LEU A 6 -8.14 16.01 -9.29
CA LEU A 6 -8.13 16.35 -7.88
C LEU A 6 -6.77 16.07 -7.28
N THR A 7 -6.07 17.11 -6.81
CA THR A 7 -4.80 16.96 -6.11
C THR A 7 -4.99 16.89 -4.59
N LEU A 8 -4.04 16.26 -3.88
CA LEU A 8 -4.07 16.18 -2.42
C LEU A 8 -4.09 17.57 -1.76
N ASP A 9 -3.30 18.52 -2.28
CA ASP A 9 -3.28 19.89 -1.74
C ASP A 9 -4.62 20.60 -1.91
N ARG A 10 -5.25 20.44 -3.07
CA ARG A 10 -6.58 20.96 -3.31
C ARG A 10 -7.62 20.30 -2.41
N TRP A 11 -7.54 18.97 -2.25
CA TRP A 11 -8.44 18.23 -1.37
C TRP A 11 -8.38 18.73 0.08
N ARG A 12 -7.17 18.99 0.58
CA ARG A 12 -6.96 19.58 1.91
C ARG A 12 -7.61 20.96 2.08
N SER A 13 -7.74 21.72 1.01
CA SER A 13 -8.36 23.07 1.05
C SER A 13 -9.88 23.07 1.02
N PHE A 14 -10.52 21.91 0.79
CA PHE A 14 -11.98 21.84 0.70
C PHE A 14 -12.64 22.00 2.06
N ALA A 15 -13.65 22.86 2.12
CA ALA A 15 -14.59 22.87 3.22
C ALA A 15 -15.57 21.68 3.09
N LEU A 16 -16.17 21.26 4.21
CA LEU A 16 -17.06 20.11 4.24
C LEU A 16 -18.20 20.14 3.19
N PRO A 17 -18.83 21.29 2.87
CA PRO A 17 -19.82 21.34 1.79
C PRO A 17 -19.26 20.98 0.42
N ASP A 18 -18.01 21.40 0.13
CA ASP A 18 -17.33 21.08 -1.14
C ASP A 18 -16.94 19.61 -1.19
N VAL A 19 -16.46 19.05 -0.07
CA VAL A 19 -16.21 17.61 0.08
C VAL A 19 -17.46 16.81 -0.22
N ARG A 20 -18.59 17.17 0.38
CA ARG A 20 -19.88 16.46 0.18
C ARG A 20 -20.38 16.55 -1.25
N ARG A 21 -20.18 17.70 -1.91
CA ARG A 21 -20.54 17.87 -3.32
C ARG A 21 -19.67 16.99 -4.20
N PHE A 22 -18.35 17.11 -4.07
CA PHE A 22 -17.38 16.33 -4.83
C PHE A 22 -17.60 14.82 -4.64
N ALA A 23 -17.78 14.38 -3.40
CA ALA A 23 -18.00 12.96 -3.09
C ALA A 23 -19.23 12.39 -3.82
N ARG A 24 -20.34 13.13 -3.87
CA ARG A 24 -21.55 12.71 -4.60
C ARG A 24 -21.32 12.65 -6.10
N GLU A 25 -20.76 13.72 -6.68
CA GLU A 25 -20.47 13.78 -8.11
C GLU A 25 -19.51 12.66 -8.55
N ALA A 26 -18.47 12.39 -7.74
CA ALA A 26 -17.53 11.32 -8.01
C ALA A 26 -18.14 9.92 -7.83
N ALA A 27 -19.01 9.73 -6.83
CA ALA A 27 -19.73 8.47 -6.63
C ALA A 27 -20.69 8.19 -7.79
N ASP A 28 -21.45 9.20 -8.24
CA ASP A 28 -22.35 9.09 -9.38
C ASP A 28 -21.59 8.72 -10.68
N LEU A 29 -20.41 9.31 -10.89
CA LEU A 29 -19.56 9.02 -12.04
C LEU A 29 -19.16 7.55 -12.14
N VAL A 30 -18.90 6.90 -11.00
CA VAL A 30 -18.50 5.49 -10.96
C VAL A 30 -19.67 4.52 -10.72
N GLY A 31 -20.92 5.01 -10.67
CA GLY A 31 -22.11 4.20 -10.42
C GLY A 31 -22.17 3.65 -9.00
N GLY A 32 -21.59 4.36 -8.04
CA GLY A 32 -21.59 4.01 -6.61
C GLY A 32 -22.45 4.97 -5.76
N ARG A 33 -22.41 4.78 -4.46
CA ARG A 33 -23.02 5.67 -3.47
C ARG A 33 -22.04 6.00 -2.35
N VAL A 34 -22.07 7.22 -1.85
CA VAL A 34 -21.25 7.60 -0.70
C VAL A 34 -21.66 6.82 0.53
N SER A 35 -20.74 6.06 1.14
CA SER A 35 -20.96 5.30 2.38
C SER A 35 -20.41 6.01 3.62
N LEU A 36 -19.33 6.76 3.48
CA LEU A 36 -18.71 7.50 4.59
C LEU A 36 -18.16 8.85 4.12
N ILE A 37 -18.35 9.87 4.95
CA ILE A 37 -17.57 11.13 4.92
C ILE A 37 -17.20 11.45 6.37
N ASP A 38 -15.92 11.34 6.68
CA ASP A 38 -15.36 11.73 7.98
C ASP A 38 -14.01 12.46 7.79
N ALA A 39 -13.24 12.59 8.85
CA ALA A 39 -11.90 13.16 8.80
C ALA A 39 -10.96 12.40 9.73
N ALA A 40 -9.72 12.18 9.28
CA ALA A 40 -8.65 11.56 10.06
C ALA A 40 -7.52 12.56 10.31
N PRO A 41 -6.77 12.41 11.41
CA PRO A 41 -5.51 13.13 11.60
C PRO A 41 -4.54 12.81 10.46
N HIS A 42 -3.88 13.81 9.91
CA HIS A 42 -2.94 13.63 8.82
C HIS A 42 -1.96 14.81 8.70
N LEU A 43 -0.66 14.55 8.77
CA LEU A 43 0.46 15.47 8.46
C LEU A 43 0.20 16.95 8.80
N GLY A 44 -0.18 17.24 10.06
CA GLY A 44 -0.38 18.60 10.56
C GLY A 44 -1.80 19.16 10.49
N GLY A 45 -2.79 18.35 10.10
CA GLY A 45 -4.20 18.74 10.10
C GLY A 45 -5.16 17.61 9.81
N PRO A 46 -6.48 17.84 9.85
CA PRO A 46 -7.43 16.82 9.45
C PRO A 46 -7.46 16.66 7.92
N LEU A 47 -7.55 15.42 7.46
CA LEU A 47 -7.81 15.07 6.06
C LEU A 47 -9.21 14.46 5.97
N HIS A 48 -10.04 14.99 5.09
CA HIS A 48 -11.34 14.37 4.81
C HIS A 48 -11.15 13.01 4.12
N ARG A 49 -11.86 11.99 4.62
CA ARG A 49 -11.96 10.67 4.00
C ARG A 49 -13.34 10.52 3.37
N VAL A 50 -13.37 9.96 2.19
CA VAL A 50 -14.60 9.63 1.47
C VAL A 50 -14.54 8.17 1.06
N LEU A 51 -15.54 7.39 1.51
CA LEU A 51 -15.75 6.04 1.02
C LEU A 51 -17.00 6.00 0.16
N VAL A 52 -16.91 5.23 -0.92
CA VAL A 52 -18.01 4.97 -1.86
C VAL A 52 -18.24 3.47 -1.93
N GLU A 53 -19.46 3.05 -1.78
CA GLU A 53 -19.85 1.65 -1.99
C GLU A 53 -20.33 1.47 -3.43
N ARG A 54 -19.78 0.44 -4.11
CA ARG A 54 -20.20 -0.02 -5.41
C ARG A 54 -20.16 -1.55 -5.46
N ASP A 55 -21.22 -2.17 -5.90
CA ASP A 55 -21.35 -3.63 -6.05
C ASP A 55 -20.98 -4.41 -4.77
N GLY A 56 -21.38 -3.88 -3.58
CA GLY A 56 -21.12 -4.48 -2.27
C GLY A 56 -19.69 -4.31 -1.77
N ARG A 57 -18.89 -3.42 -2.37
CA ARG A 57 -17.51 -3.13 -1.99
C ARG A 57 -17.31 -1.65 -1.69
N GLU A 58 -16.47 -1.37 -0.73
CA GLU A 58 -16.06 0.00 -0.39
C GLU A 58 -14.78 0.38 -1.10
N PHE A 59 -14.77 1.60 -1.63
CA PHE A 59 -13.64 2.24 -2.30
C PHE A 59 -13.35 3.58 -1.64
N ALA A 60 -12.10 3.83 -1.29
CA ALA A 60 -11.64 5.10 -0.75
C ALA A 60 -11.21 6.06 -1.87
N LEU A 61 -11.55 7.33 -1.75
CA LEU A 61 -11.04 8.39 -2.62
C LEU A 61 -9.56 8.62 -2.32
N ILE A 62 -8.72 8.48 -3.33
CA ILE A 62 -7.30 8.78 -3.30
C ILE A 62 -7.04 10.00 -4.16
N PRO A 63 -6.85 11.20 -3.59
CA PRO A 63 -6.46 12.38 -4.35
C PRO A 63 -5.08 12.17 -4.98
N GLY A 64 -4.92 12.60 -6.21
CA GLY A 64 -3.66 12.49 -6.94
C GLY A 64 -2.81 13.76 -6.88
N GLY A 65 -2.23 14.12 -8.02
CA GLY A 65 -1.36 15.29 -8.22
C GLY A 65 0.11 14.91 -8.37
N THR A 66 0.99 15.90 -8.30
CA THR A 66 2.44 15.67 -8.25
C THR A 66 2.83 15.30 -6.83
N VAL A 67 3.24 14.05 -6.65
CA VAL A 67 3.56 13.46 -5.35
C VAL A 67 5.00 12.99 -5.29
N ARG A 68 5.60 13.02 -4.11
CA ARG A 68 6.92 12.45 -3.85
C ARG A 68 6.73 11.08 -3.24
N LEU A 69 7.33 10.07 -3.86
CA LEU A 69 7.34 8.67 -3.47
C LEU A 69 8.76 8.19 -3.18
N GLY A 70 8.87 6.97 -2.70
CA GLY A 70 10.13 6.34 -2.35
C GLY A 70 10.58 6.67 -0.93
N PHE A 71 11.59 5.93 -0.50
CA PHE A 71 12.16 6.07 0.83
C PHE A 71 13.60 6.62 0.76
N ASP A 72 13.91 7.58 1.62
CA ASP A 72 15.21 8.27 1.67
C ASP A 72 16.11 7.58 2.69
N LEU A 73 16.83 6.55 2.23
CA LEU A 73 17.74 5.76 3.06
C LEU A 73 18.90 6.58 3.61
N ASP A 74 19.33 7.63 2.91
CA ASP A 74 20.44 8.48 3.35
C ASP A 74 20.03 9.36 4.54
N ALA A 75 18.76 9.76 4.59
CA ALA A 75 18.22 10.57 5.66
C ALA A 75 17.66 9.75 6.85
N TRP A 76 17.60 8.42 6.71
CA TRP A 76 17.02 7.54 7.72
C TRP A 76 18.10 6.87 8.57
N GLU A 77 17.84 6.76 9.87
CA GLU A 77 18.66 5.98 10.80
C GLU A 77 17.79 4.94 11.53
N PRO A 78 18.22 3.66 11.58
CA PRO A 78 17.49 2.63 12.31
C PRO A 78 17.52 2.88 13.81
N THR A 79 16.50 2.41 14.50
CA THR A 79 16.57 2.38 15.97
C THR A 79 17.56 1.31 16.46
N PRO A 80 18.03 1.42 17.72
CA PRO A 80 18.90 0.38 18.30
C PRO A 80 18.25 -1.01 18.26
N GLU A 81 16.93 -1.10 18.45
CA GLU A 81 16.18 -2.35 18.41
C GLU A 81 16.15 -2.95 17.00
N GLN A 82 15.92 -2.12 15.98
CA GLN A 82 15.96 -2.54 14.57
C GLN A 82 17.35 -3.03 14.18
N THR A 83 18.38 -2.32 14.63
CA THR A 83 19.77 -2.73 14.37
C THR A 83 20.10 -4.05 15.03
N ALA A 84 19.72 -4.24 16.30
CA ALA A 84 19.99 -5.46 17.04
C ALA A 84 19.28 -6.69 16.45
N ASP A 85 18.01 -6.53 16.03
CA ASP A 85 17.23 -7.61 15.39
C ASP A 85 17.88 -8.00 14.04
N PHE A 86 18.29 -7.01 13.25
CA PHE A 86 18.98 -7.26 11.98
C PHE A 86 20.34 -7.98 12.20
N GLU A 87 21.14 -7.54 13.16
CA GLU A 87 22.43 -8.17 13.49
C GLU A 87 22.24 -9.63 13.99
N GLN A 88 21.17 -9.90 14.73
CA GLN A 88 20.83 -11.28 15.15
C GLN A 88 20.50 -12.13 13.91
N SER A 89 19.68 -11.62 12.99
CA SER A 89 19.32 -12.33 11.75
C SER A 89 20.53 -12.65 10.89
N LEU A 90 21.52 -11.71 10.80
CA LEU A 90 22.79 -11.97 10.11
C LEU A 90 23.60 -13.05 10.80
N ALA A 91 23.66 -13.08 12.13
CA ALA A 91 24.39 -14.09 12.90
C ALA A 91 23.79 -15.50 12.72
N GLU A 92 22.51 -15.59 12.40
CA GLU A 92 21.79 -16.82 12.07
C GLU A 92 21.92 -17.25 10.60
N GLU A 93 22.78 -16.56 9.81
CA GLU A 93 23.13 -16.87 8.42
C GLU A 93 21.96 -16.75 7.41
N TYR A 94 20.97 -15.92 7.68
CA TYR A 94 19.88 -15.69 6.72
C TYR A 94 20.29 -14.84 5.49
N GLY A 95 21.55 -14.43 5.38
CA GLY A 95 22.20 -14.14 4.11
C GLY A 95 21.85 -12.83 3.39
N TYR A 96 21.30 -11.85 4.06
CA TYR A 96 20.74 -10.65 3.43
C TYR A 96 21.68 -9.45 3.44
N GLY A 97 22.75 -9.52 2.65
CA GLY A 97 23.62 -8.39 2.43
C GLY A 97 24.52 -8.03 3.64
N PRO A 98 25.49 -7.12 3.46
CA PRO A 98 26.48 -6.82 4.49
C PRO A 98 25.94 -5.91 5.60
N ASP A 99 24.91 -5.13 5.34
CA ASP A 99 24.31 -4.19 6.28
C ASP A 99 22.84 -3.89 5.95
N LEU A 100 22.11 -3.35 6.93
CA LEU A 100 20.67 -3.09 6.82
C LEU A 100 20.33 -2.09 5.70
N LYS A 101 21.10 -1.02 5.52
CA LYS A 101 20.81 -0.02 4.47
C LYS A 101 20.99 -0.61 3.07
N SER A 102 22.02 -1.43 2.87
CA SER A 102 22.23 -2.15 1.60
C SER A 102 21.06 -3.08 1.28
N HIS A 103 20.57 -3.83 2.27
CA HIS A 103 19.39 -4.67 2.09
C HIS A 103 18.13 -3.84 1.76
N LEU A 104 17.87 -2.76 2.50
CA LEU A 104 16.73 -1.89 2.25
C LEU A 104 16.78 -1.24 0.86
N ALA A 105 17.96 -0.96 0.33
CA ALA A 105 18.12 -0.41 -1.02
C ALA A 105 17.65 -1.38 -2.13
N GLU A 106 17.66 -2.67 -1.88
CA GLU A 106 17.15 -3.69 -2.82
C GLU A 106 15.62 -3.82 -2.75
N LEU A 107 15.03 -3.60 -1.57
CA LEU A 107 13.60 -3.78 -1.35
C LEU A 107 12.78 -2.51 -1.56
N LEU A 108 13.32 -1.35 -1.18
CA LEU A 108 12.58 -0.11 -1.17
C LEU A 108 12.82 0.71 -2.42
N SER A 109 11.75 1.24 -2.99
CA SER A 109 11.89 2.17 -4.12
C SER A 109 12.58 3.46 -3.69
N PRO A 110 13.51 4.02 -4.51
CA PRO A 110 14.22 5.25 -4.19
C PRO A 110 13.32 6.48 -4.31
N PRO A 111 13.73 7.62 -3.69
CA PRO A 111 13.01 8.88 -3.80
C PRO A 111 12.81 9.32 -5.25
N ARG A 112 11.57 9.64 -5.61
CA ARG A 112 11.17 10.13 -6.94
C ARG A 112 9.93 11.01 -6.87
N THR A 113 9.69 11.78 -7.93
CA THR A 113 8.48 12.58 -8.09
C THR A 113 7.69 12.06 -9.28
N VAL A 114 6.40 11.82 -9.06
CA VAL A 114 5.48 11.33 -10.10
C VAL A 114 4.20 12.15 -10.10
N THR A 115 3.47 12.12 -11.20
CA THR A 115 2.12 12.72 -11.30
C THR A 115 1.10 11.60 -11.45
N LEU A 116 0.16 11.53 -10.52
CA LEU A 116 -0.87 10.50 -10.45
C LEU A 116 -2.26 11.12 -10.59
N PRO A 117 -3.21 10.46 -11.26
CA PRO A 117 -4.61 10.88 -11.23
C PRO A 117 -5.24 10.61 -9.86
N ALA A 118 -6.31 11.31 -9.54
CA ALA A 118 -7.18 10.89 -8.46
C ALA A 118 -8.00 9.65 -8.89
N VAL A 119 -8.19 8.73 -7.96
CA VAL A 119 -8.90 7.46 -8.19
C VAL A 119 -9.72 7.09 -6.97
N PHE A 120 -10.62 6.14 -7.13
CA PHE A 120 -11.13 5.33 -6.03
C PHE A 120 -10.37 3.99 -5.98
N MET A 121 -9.87 3.63 -4.81
CA MET A 121 -9.14 2.38 -4.58
C MET A 121 -9.89 1.54 -3.54
N ALA A 122 -10.01 0.24 -3.76
CA ALA A 122 -10.72 -0.66 -2.85
C ALA A 122 -10.13 -0.59 -1.42
N VAL A 123 -10.99 -0.45 -0.42
CA VAL A 123 -10.60 -0.35 1.00
C VAL A 123 -9.83 -1.59 1.45
N ALA A 124 -10.28 -2.77 1.00
CA ALA A 124 -9.61 -4.04 1.21
C ALA A 124 -9.14 -4.64 -0.12
N ASN A 125 -8.04 -5.38 -0.09
CA ASN A 125 -7.63 -6.23 -1.20
C ASN A 125 -8.57 -7.42 -1.39
N GLU A 126 -8.48 -8.09 -2.53
CA GLU A 126 -9.20 -9.32 -2.83
C GLU A 126 -8.25 -10.40 -3.37
N PRO A 127 -8.48 -11.69 -3.06
CA PRO A 127 -7.70 -12.77 -3.63
C PRO A 127 -7.70 -12.74 -5.16
N LEU A 128 -6.62 -13.16 -5.79
CA LEU A 128 -6.60 -13.36 -7.23
C LEU A 128 -7.57 -14.49 -7.61
N THR A 129 -8.30 -14.30 -8.71
CA THR A 129 -9.23 -15.30 -9.26
C THR A 129 -8.77 -15.83 -10.61
N ALA A 130 -7.60 -15.39 -11.05
CA ALA A 130 -6.91 -15.84 -12.26
C ALA A 130 -5.41 -15.57 -12.08
N PRO A 131 -4.53 -16.22 -12.87
CA PRO A 131 -3.11 -15.84 -12.93
C PRO A 131 -2.93 -14.34 -13.21
N PRO A 132 -1.82 -13.72 -12.77
CA PRO A 132 -1.59 -12.29 -12.91
C PRO A 132 -1.83 -11.73 -14.31
N ALA A 133 -1.42 -12.44 -15.34
CA ALA A 133 -1.64 -12.05 -16.74
C ALA A 133 -3.12 -11.99 -17.15
N GLY A 134 -3.99 -12.73 -16.47
CA GLY A 134 -5.45 -12.75 -16.70
C GLY A 134 -6.21 -11.70 -15.89
N MET A 135 -5.64 -11.23 -14.78
CA MET A 135 -6.31 -10.31 -13.87
C MET A 135 -6.77 -8.98 -14.51
N PRO A 136 -6.01 -8.35 -15.43
CA PRO A 136 -6.50 -7.14 -16.11
C PRO A 136 -7.84 -7.36 -16.82
N ALA A 137 -8.04 -8.49 -17.50
CA ALA A 137 -9.30 -8.80 -18.18
C ALA A 137 -10.44 -9.09 -17.17
N VAL A 138 -10.16 -9.81 -16.09
CA VAL A 138 -11.12 -10.08 -15.01
C VAL A 138 -11.63 -8.78 -14.39
N LEU A 139 -10.72 -7.86 -14.06
CA LEU A 139 -11.08 -6.57 -13.46
C LEU A 139 -11.79 -5.66 -14.46
N ALA A 140 -11.33 -5.60 -15.72
CA ALA A 140 -11.97 -4.81 -16.77
C ALA A 140 -13.45 -5.23 -17.02
N GLY A 141 -13.76 -6.54 -16.93
CA GLY A 141 -15.13 -7.04 -17.00
C GLY A 141 -16.05 -6.51 -15.88
N ARG A 142 -15.49 -5.98 -14.82
CA ARG A 142 -16.19 -5.34 -13.68
C ARG A 142 -16.08 -3.81 -13.70
N GLY A 143 -15.49 -3.22 -14.75
CA GLY A 143 -15.18 -1.79 -14.82
C GLY A 143 -14.13 -1.34 -13.83
N LEU A 144 -13.20 -2.23 -13.49
CA LEU A 144 -12.10 -2.03 -12.55
C LEU A 144 -10.76 -2.24 -13.27
N ARG A 145 -9.66 -1.81 -12.63
CA ARG A 145 -8.31 -2.10 -13.07
C ARG A 145 -7.38 -2.41 -11.90
N MET A 146 -6.22 -2.91 -12.18
CA MET A 146 -5.13 -3.00 -11.21
C MET A 146 -4.57 -1.60 -10.90
N PRO A 147 -4.06 -1.33 -9.70
CA PRO A 147 -3.25 -0.15 -9.42
C PRO A 147 -1.91 -0.25 -10.14
N GLY A 148 -1.33 0.87 -10.55
CA GLY A 148 0.11 0.94 -10.79
C GLY A 148 0.88 0.86 -9.47
N ALA A 149 2.16 0.47 -9.52
CA ALA A 149 3.00 0.40 -8.32
C ALA A 149 3.09 1.76 -7.59
N ASP A 150 3.20 2.86 -8.36
CA ASP A 150 3.22 4.22 -7.80
C ASP A 150 1.87 4.64 -7.21
N GLU A 151 0.75 4.20 -7.78
CA GLU A 151 -0.59 4.43 -7.21
C GLU A 151 -0.76 3.68 -5.89
N TRP A 152 -0.28 2.43 -5.82
CA TRP A 152 -0.34 1.64 -4.59
C TRP A 152 0.49 2.29 -3.48
N GLU A 153 1.74 2.66 -3.79
CA GLU A 153 2.65 3.30 -2.84
C GLU A 153 2.10 4.65 -2.32
N HIS A 154 1.57 5.49 -3.23
CA HIS A 154 0.90 6.74 -2.86
C HIS A 154 -0.32 6.50 -1.97
N ALA A 155 -1.15 5.54 -2.33
CA ALA A 155 -2.34 5.20 -1.56
C ALA A 155 -1.98 4.65 -0.17
N CYS A 156 -0.93 3.84 -0.06
CA CYS A 156 -0.42 3.32 1.20
C CYS A 156 0.09 4.43 2.12
N GLY A 157 1.03 5.22 1.62
CA GLY A 157 1.71 6.25 2.40
C GLY A 157 0.86 7.48 2.71
N ALA A 158 -0.12 7.80 1.87
CA ALA A 158 -0.93 9.03 1.98
C ALA A 158 -0.07 10.29 2.17
N GLY A 159 1.13 10.34 1.59
CA GLY A 159 2.10 11.43 1.71
C GLY A 159 3.06 11.32 2.89
N ALA A 160 3.01 10.26 3.70
CA ALA A 160 4.07 9.94 4.65
C ALA A 160 5.39 9.65 3.91
N ARG A 161 6.51 10.03 4.53
CA ARG A 161 7.87 9.79 4.02
C ARG A 161 8.67 8.89 4.95
N THR A 162 8.00 8.29 5.88
CA THR A 162 8.53 7.36 6.87
C THR A 162 8.59 5.95 6.30
N LEU A 163 9.37 5.09 6.91
CA LEU A 163 9.53 3.69 6.51
C LEU A 163 8.17 2.99 6.38
N PHE A 164 7.34 3.14 7.41
CA PHE A 164 5.96 2.67 7.40
C PHE A 164 5.00 3.86 7.29
N ARG A 165 3.75 3.62 6.92
CA ARG A 165 2.71 4.64 6.83
C ARG A 165 2.37 5.33 8.16
N TRP A 166 2.85 4.80 9.27
CA TRP A 166 2.65 5.32 10.63
C TRP A 166 3.92 5.88 11.29
N GLY A 167 5.10 5.77 10.67
CA GLY A 167 6.38 6.23 11.22
C GLY A 167 7.55 5.35 10.82
N ASP A 168 8.71 5.57 11.44
CA ASP A 168 9.95 4.85 11.10
C ASP A 168 10.20 3.63 11.99
N THR A 169 9.33 3.38 12.96
CA THR A 169 9.48 2.30 13.94
C THR A 169 8.43 1.21 13.75
N CYS A 170 8.80 0.00 14.09
CA CYS A 170 7.90 -1.13 14.25
C CYS A 170 8.10 -1.77 15.63
N PRO A 171 7.09 -2.40 16.21
CA PRO A 171 7.20 -3.04 17.51
C PRO A 171 7.91 -4.38 17.37
N ILE A 172 9.23 -4.39 17.53
CA ILE A 172 10.06 -5.60 17.58
C ILE A 172 9.54 -6.48 18.74
N GLY A 173 9.37 -7.77 18.51
CA GLY A 173 8.76 -8.71 19.46
C GLY A 173 7.25 -8.86 19.35
N GLU A 174 6.59 -8.06 18.47
CA GLU A 174 5.18 -8.21 18.16
C GLU A 174 4.96 -8.73 16.73
N PRO A 175 3.91 -9.51 16.45
CA PRO A 175 3.67 -10.06 15.13
C PRO A 175 3.27 -8.96 14.13
N SER A 176 3.87 -9.01 12.94
CA SER A 176 3.52 -8.15 11.79
C SER A 176 2.24 -8.61 11.05
N TYR A 177 1.53 -9.61 11.55
CA TYR A 177 0.39 -10.28 10.92
C TYR A 177 -0.76 -10.49 11.90
N GLY A 178 -1.91 -10.95 11.35
CA GLY A 178 -3.09 -11.32 12.12
C GLY A 178 -3.89 -10.12 12.63
N SER A 179 -5.06 -10.38 13.19
CA SER A 179 -6.04 -9.37 13.64
C SER A 179 -6.02 -9.10 15.15
N GLY A 180 -5.10 -9.71 15.89
CA GLY A 180 -5.10 -9.72 17.36
C GLY A 180 -4.32 -8.59 18.04
N SER A 181 -3.74 -7.64 17.30
CA SER A 181 -2.99 -6.52 17.88
C SER A 181 -3.69 -5.20 17.64
N ASP A 182 -3.73 -4.36 18.68
CA ASP A 182 -4.21 -2.97 18.64
C ASP A 182 -3.06 -2.03 18.20
N GLY A 183 -2.48 -2.28 17.03
CA GLY A 183 -1.37 -1.47 16.55
C GLY A 183 -1.73 -0.61 15.34
N PRO A 184 -0.89 0.40 15.00
CA PRO A 184 -1.15 1.34 13.90
C PRO A 184 -1.27 0.64 12.53
N ARG A 185 -0.75 -0.59 12.38
CA ARG A 185 -0.94 -1.39 11.16
C ARG A 185 -2.40 -1.83 10.94
N CYS A 186 -3.16 -2.04 12.05
CA CYS A 186 -4.56 -2.48 11.98
C CYS A 186 -5.53 -1.33 11.72
N GLU A 187 -5.12 -0.09 12.00
CA GLU A 187 -5.93 1.10 11.73
C GLU A 187 -5.97 1.42 10.24
N PRO A 188 -7.12 1.88 9.70
CA PRO A 188 -7.15 2.44 8.36
C PRO A 188 -6.17 3.60 8.23
N ASN A 189 -5.52 3.73 7.07
CA ASN A 189 -4.66 4.88 6.82
C ASN A 189 -5.47 6.18 6.64
N ALA A 190 -4.78 7.30 6.39
CA ALA A 190 -5.42 8.61 6.29
C ALA A 190 -6.44 8.73 5.15
N PHE A 191 -6.40 7.87 4.14
CA PHE A 191 -7.42 7.77 3.09
C PHE A 191 -8.56 6.80 3.42
N GLY A 192 -8.43 6.02 4.50
CA GLY A 192 -9.43 5.03 4.91
C GLY A 192 -9.16 3.61 4.39
N LEU A 193 -7.97 3.33 3.87
CA LEU A 193 -7.59 2.01 3.37
C LEU A 193 -7.07 1.10 4.48
N ARG A 194 -7.47 -0.16 4.45
CA ARG A 194 -6.79 -1.26 5.13
C ARG A 194 -5.70 -1.78 4.20
N ILE A 195 -4.50 -1.23 4.32
CA ILE A 195 -3.39 -1.44 3.40
C ILE A 195 -2.09 -1.60 4.18
N ALA A 196 -1.17 -2.46 3.72
CA ALA A 196 0.06 -2.79 4.45
C ALA A 196 -0.23 -3.09 5.93
N TYR A 197 -1.10 -4.06 6.18
CA TYR A 197 -1.60 -4.36 7.52
C TYR A 197 -1.26 -5.76 8.01
N ASP A 198 -0.81 -6.64 7.13
CA ASP A 198 -0.53 -8.05 7.40
C ASP A 198 0.56 -8.55 6.47
N SER A 199 1.67 -9.06 7.01
CA SER A 199 2.81 -9.56 6.23
C SER A 199 2.47 -10.77 5.33
N TYR A 200 1.36 -11.44 5.57
CA TYR A 200 0.84 -12.48 4.67
C TYR A 200 0.03 -11.93 3.48
N ALA A 201 -0.36 -10.65 3.51
CA ALA A 201 -1.27 -10.07 2.51
C ALA A 201 -0.53 -9.45 1.31
N ALA A 202 0.24 -10.23 0.57
CA ALA A 202 0.97 -9.80 -0.62
C ALA A 202 0.02 -9.35 -1.75
N GLU A 203 0.20 -8.11 -2.25
CA GLU A 203 -0.64 -7.50 -3.27
C GLU A 203 0.14 -7.27 -4.58
N ILE A 204 -0.40 -7.76 -5.70
CA ILE A 204 0.14 -7.47 -7.03
C ILE A 204 -0.34 -6.11 -7.55
N SER A 205 0.44 -5.50 -8.44
CA SER A 205 0.11 -4.29 -9.17
C SER A 205 0.13 -4.52 -10.69
N ALA A 206 -0.15 -3.49 -11.48
CA ALA A 206 0.02 -3.54 -12.94
C ALA A 206 1.50 -3.55 -13.37
N ASP A 207 2.42 -3.32 -12.45
CA ASP A 207 3.87 -3.40 -12.65
C ASP A 207 4.35 -4.80 -12.23
N PRO A 208 4.76 -5.66 -13.17
CA PRO A 208 5.19 -7.02 -12.86
C PRO A 208 6.51 -7.09 -12.09
N GLY A 209 7.22 -5.97 -11.93
CA GLY A 209 8.44 -5.89 -11.11
C GLY A 209 8.18 -5.58 -9.63
N ALA A 210 6.90 -5.54 -9.19
CA ALA A 210 6.57 -5.09 -7.84
C ALA A 210 5.41 -5.87 -7.21
N VAL A 211 5.66 -6.38 -6.00
CA VAL A 211 4.65 -6.91 -5.08
C VAL A 211 4.72 -6.07 -3.79
N HIS A 212 3.60 -5.79 -3.18
CA HIS A 212 3.47 -4.84 -2.09
C HIS A 212 2.73 -5.41 -0.89
N GLY A 213 2.93 -4.82 0.27
CA GLY A 213 2.06 -4.96 1.44
C GLY A 213 2.19 -6.28 2.21
N GLY A 214 3.13 -7.15 1.82
CA GLY A 214 3.42 -8.43 2.44
C GLY A 214 4.30 -9.29 1.54
N ASP A 215 4.73 -10.46 2.04
CA ASP A 215 5.53 -11.45 1.33
C ASP A 215 4.92 -12.87 1.38
N GLY A 216 3.61 -12.96 1.62
CA GLY A 216 2.95 -14.25 1.80
C GLY A 216 3.31 -14.94 3.13
N GLY A 217 4.01 -14.26 4.03
CA GLY A 217 4.49 -14.78 5.31
C GLY A 217 5.85 -15.47 5.22
N GLU A 218 6.59 -15.30 4.13
CA GLU A 218 7.92 -15.92 3.95
C GLU A 218 8.87 -15.54 5.09
N SER A 219 9.00 -14.24 5.38
CA SER A 219 9.88 -13.76 6.45
C SER A 219 9.49 -14.30 7.84
N VAL A 220 8.19 -14.43 8.10
CA VAL A 220 7.66 -14.98 9.34
C VAL A 220 7.92 -16.48 9.45
N CYS A 221 7.53 -17.24 8.42
CA CYS A 221 7.65 -18.71 8.41
C CYS A 221 9.11 -19.16 8.31
N GLY A 222 9.96 -18.37 7.64
CA GLY A 222 11.40 -18.60 7.54
C GLY A 222 12.18 -18.27 8.81
N GLY A 223 11.58 -17.55 9.75
CA GLY A 223 12.25 -17.15 10.99
C GLY A 223 13.35 -16.12 10.80
N TYR A 224 13.20 -15.22 9.82
CA TYR A 224 14.26 -14.27 9.41
C TYR A 224 14.45 -13.10 10.41
N GLY A 225 13.65 -13.02 11.46
CA GLY A 225 13.63 -11.93 12.42
C GLY A 225 12.40 -11.04 12.29
N ASP A 226 12.11 -10.32 13.35
CA ASP A 226 10.89 -9.51 13.41
C ASP A 226 10.96 -8.30 12.46
N LEU A 227 12.11 -7.62 12.39
CA LEU A 227 12.30 -6.50 11.48
C LEU A 227 12.00 -6.88 10.02
N TRP A 228 12.47 -8.06 9.58
CA TRP A 228 12.24 -8.56 8.23
C TRP A 228 10.76 -8.71 7.91
N ALA A 229 10.02 -9.31 8.82
CA ALA A 229 8.59 -9.48 8.68
C ALA A 229 7.85 -8.12 8.66
N TRP A 230 8.29 -7.15 9.47
CA TRP A 230 7.76 -5.78 9.43
C TRP A 230 8.12 -5.03 8.15
N LEU A 231 9.32 -5.21 7.59
CA LEU A 231 9.76 -4.51 6.37
C LEU A 231 8.89 -4.83 5.15
N THR A 232 8.20 -5.97 5.12
CA THR A 232 7.24 -6.28 4.07
C THR A 232 6.06 -5.29 4.02
N LEU A 233 5.76 -4.62 5.15
CA LEU A 233 4.73 -3.60 5.28
C LEU A 233 5.25 -2.16 5.03
N ALA A 234 6.53 -1.99 4.73
CA ALA A 234 7.09 -0.68 4.44
C ALA A 234 6.41 -0.05 3.22
N THR A 235 6.13 1.26 3.31
CA THR A 235 5.35 1.99 2.30
C THR A 235 5.95 1.90 0.90
N ALA A 236 7.28 1.97 0.82
CA ALA A 236 8.04 1.94 -0.44
C ALA A 236 8.50 0.52 -0.83
N ASN A 237 8.09 -0.52 -0.12
CA ASN A 237 8.47 -1.90 -0.42
C ASN A 237 7.87 -2.35 -1.75
N ARG A 238 8.71 -2.92 -2.63
CA ARG A 238 8.32 -3.46 -3.93
C ARG A 238 8.58 -4.96 -4.08
N ASN A 239 9.21 -5.58 -3.11
CA ASN A 239 9.54 -7.00 -3.00
C ASN A 239 9.81 -7.69 -4.35
N PRO A 240 10.99 -7.52 -4.96
CA PRO A 240 11.30 -8.08 -6.27
C PRO A 240 11.33 -9.63 -6.27
N ALA A 241 11.67 -10.27 -5.15
CA ALA A 241 11.66 -11.72 -5.04
C ALA A 241 10.23 -12.29 -5.16
N MET A 242 9.27 -11.67 -4.46
CA MET A 242 7.85 -12.04 -4.61
C MET A 242 7.31 -11.73 -6.01
N ALA A 243 7.79 -10.66 -6.64
CA ALA A 243 7.42 -10.36 -8.02
C ALA A 243 7.92 -11.45 -8.98
N GLU A 244 9.16 -11.90 -8.83
CA GLU A 244 9.68 -13.04 -9.64
C GLU A 244 8.88 -14.32 -9.37
N LEU A 245 8.53 -14.60 -8.12
CA LEU A 245 7.72 -15.78 -7.77
C LEU A 245 6.34 -15.75 -8.44
N VAL A 246 5.64 -14.61 -8.46
CA VAL A 246 4.24 -14.54 -8.96
C VAL A 246 4.15 -14.29 -10.46
N TYR A 247 5.12 -13.57 -11.04
CA TYR A 247 5.13 -13.24 -12.48
C TYR A 247 6.12 -14.07 -13.30
N GLY A 248 7.06 -14.76 -12.66
CA GLY A 248 8.04 -15.64 -13.30
C GLY A 248 7.41 -16.93 -13.82
N THR A 249 8.22 -17.73 -14.52
CA THR A 249 7.78 -18.98 -15.13
C THR A 249 7.37 -20.05 -14.13
N GLU A 250 7.83 -19.96 -12.89
CA GLU A 250 7.47 -20.89 -11.80
C GLU A 250 6.18 -20.48 -11.07
N GLY A 251 5.64 -19.30 -11.37
CA GLY A 251 4.50 -18.70 -10.66
C GLY A 251 3.14 -19.31 -10.97
N GLU A 252 3.01 -20.26 -11.91
CA GLU A 252 1.71 -20.81 -12.29
C GLU A 252 0.93 -21.48 -11.15
N SER A 253 1.63 -21.95 -10.10
CA SER A 253 1.01 -22.58 -8.93
C SER A 253 0.98 -21.71 -7.67
N ALA A 254 1.69 -20.58 -7.65
CA ALA A 254 1.85 -19.74 -6.44
C ALA A 254 0.89 -18.53 -6.39
N TRP A 255 0.31 -18.12 -7.52
CA TRP A 255 -0.50 -16.90 -7.61
C TRP A 255 -1.75 -16.89 -6.70
N GLU A 256 -2.28 -18.05 -6.32
CA GLU A 256 -3.46 -18.18 -5.45
C GLU A 256 -3.23 -17.62 -4.03
N ALA A 257 -1.97 -17.50 -3.62
CA ALA A 257 -1.59 -16.90 -2.34
C ALA A 257 -1.58 -15.36 -2.37
N PHE A 258 -1.69 -14.77 -3.57
CA PHE A 258 -1.62 -13.32 -3.76
C PHE A 258 -2.99 -12.68 -3.88
N SER A 259 -3.00 -11.37 -3.72
CA SER A 259 -4.19 -10.53 -3.79
C SER A 259 -3.96 -9.34 -4.72
N VAL A 260 -5.03 -8.63 -5.05
CA VAL A 260 -5.02 -7.38 -5.78
C VAL A 260 -5.92 -6.37 -5.09
N ARG A 261 -5.62 -5.09 -5.26
CA ARG A 261 -6.46 -3.99 -4.77
C ARG A 261 -7.08 -3.26 -5.97
N PRO A 262 -8.37 -3.52 -6.30
CA PRO A 262 -9.00 -2.93 -7.46
C PRO A 262 -9.12 -1.41 -7.39
N VAL A 263 -9.06 -0.79 -8.57
CA VAL A 263 -9.15 0.67 -8.75
C VAL A 263 -10.26 1.02 -9.71
N LEU A 264 -11.00 2.11 -9.39
CA LEU A 264 -11.94 2.80 -10.27
C LEU A 264 -11.34 4.11 -10.73
N GLY A 265 -11.29 4.35 -12.04
CA GLY A 265 -10.90 5.64 -12.60
C GLY A 265 -11.98 6.70 -12.41
N LEU A 266 -11.57 7.96 -12.31
CA LEU A 266 -12.45 9.15 -12.19
C LEU A 266 -12.54 9.98 -13.48
N GLY A 267 -12.12 9.44 -14.59
CA GLY A 267 -12.16 10.13 -15.87
C GLY A 267 -11.62 9.31 -17.01
#